data_c21e142bc26ed0cf9a47bdb0f94efcb1
#
_entry.id   c21e142bc26ed0cf9a47bdb0f94efcb1
#
_cell.length_a   1.000
_cell.length_b   1.000
_cell.length_c   1.000
_cell.angle_alpha   90.00
_cell.angle_beta   90.00
_cell.angle_gamma   90.00
#
_symmetry.space_group_name_H-M   'P 1'
#
loop_
_entity.id
_entity.type
_entity.pdbx_description
1 polymer ?
#
loop_
_entity_poly.entity_id
_entity_poly.type
_entity_poly.pdbx_seq_one_letter_code
_entity_poly.pdbx_strand_id
1 'polypeptide(L)'
;MTNVSPARSLLSATIAVSLCVSAGVAQAEDYDLPRLLVVGTPGTSSGSFASTNGWAPVLKKQTGTNARIVPEDSEAQRYRRLTDRRDIHISSVASAEIRSQTEGVGAYAGIKAVAQHVVWHHNDTPWGFVVSGASDLETMEDLKQDGIRVAVGAFSPPMISAARDALPAYLGLSREEAEDLLTFVPASSYVENCRSVVEGKADVAYCATVSSVLAEMEGAPGGIRWLDMDQSNTEAWDAYLEHRPMTVPVTINMGVSTAQGVGGLTSNFLYSVPADADADFAYDMAKWFHKAYDEYKGSHALSARMSLEAFRDYLDSSPLPVHEGTVRYLKEIGEWTEEDDVWNQEATERMDAWISAREAAMAEARDKRIAPGQNNEEYMAIFRKHTEGLEGFRTRL
;
A
#
# COMPACT_ATOMS: atom_id res chain seq x y z
N MET A 1 74.35 74.01 19.49
CA MET A 1 73.58 74.11 18.25
C MET A 1 73.12 72.72 17.89
N THR A 2 71.95 72.35 18.29
CA THR A 2 71.43 71.01 18.13
C THR A 2 69.95 71.12 17.77
N ASN A 3 69.63 70.79 16.56
CA ASN A 3 68.28 70.73 16.05
C ASN A 3 67.66 69.39 16.40
N VAL A 4 66.55 69.44 17.11
CA VAL A 4 65.71 68.25 17.37
C VAL A 4 64.49 68.37 16.49
N SER A 5 64.28 67.33 15.70
CA SER A 5 63.10 67.16 14.87
C SER A 5 62.09 66.18 15.52
N PRO A 6 60.77 66.41 15.48
CA PRO A 6 59.80 65.55 16.17
C PRO A 6 59.34 64.41 15.31
N ALA A 7 59.32 63.22 15.90
CA ALA A 7 58.78 62.00 15.32
C ALA A 7 57.23 62.05 15.22
N ARG A 8 56.69 61.78 14.05
CA ARG A 8 55.24 61.57 13.83
C ARG A 8 54.89 60.09 14.11
N SER A 9 54.13 59.86 15.16
CA SER A 9 53.50 58.55 15.45
C SER A 9 52.30 58.37 14.55
N LEU A 10 52.37 57.33 13.69
CA LEU A 10 51.23 56.80 12.94
C LEU A 10 50.44 55.80 13.81
N LEU A 11 49.22 56.18 14.22
CA LEU A 11 48.25 55.23 14.79
C LEU A 11 47.67 54.38 13.69
N SER A 12 48.01 53.10 13.67
CA SER A 12 47.36 52.10 12.85
C SER A 12 46.08 51.61 13.56
N ALA A 13 44.92 52.01 13.07
CA ALA A 13 43.64 51.48 13.54
C ALA A 13 43.38 50.13 12.87
N THR A 14 43.52 49.03 13.62
CA THR A 14 43.14 47.69 13.19
C THR A 14 41.64 47.53 13.37
N ILE A 15 40.88 47.51 12.26
CA ILE A 15 39.46 47.16 12.27
C ILE A 15 39.34 45.65 12.34
N ALA A 16 39.00 45.10 13.48
CA ALA A 16 38.63 43.72 13.64
C ALA A 16 37.20 43.52 13.12
N VAL A 17 37.04 42.93 11.92
CA VAL A 17 35.77 42.47 11.41
C VAL A 17 35.45 41.13 12.11
N SER A 18 34.59 41.18 13.10
CA SER A 18 34.01 39.97 13.70
C SER A 18 32.97 39.38 12.72
N LEU A 19 33.35 38.33 11.99
CA LEU A 19 32.37 37.46 11.33
C LEU A 19 31.60 36.69 12.41
N CYS A 20 30.40 37.18 12.75
CA CYS A 20 29.43 36.35 13.44
C CYS A 20 28.95 35.25 12.45
N VAL A 21 29.57 34.09 12.48
CA VAL A 21 29.00 32.86 11.92
C VAL A 21 27.84 32.50 12.86
N SER A 22 26.64 32.93 12.52
CA SER A 22 25.44 32.37 13.11
C SER A 22 25.34 30.93 12.61
N ALA A 23 25.90 29.99 13.38
CA ALA A 23 25.53 28.60 13.26
C ALA A 23 24.02 28.56 13.57
N GLY A 24 23.21 28.46 12.54
CA GLY A 24 21.80 28.13 12.71
C GLY A 24 21.76 26.80 13.46
N VAL A 25 21.42 26.84 14.72
CA VAL A 25 21.01 25.64 15.45
C VAL A 25 19.77 25.18 14.70
N ALA A 26 19.90 24.10 13.92
CA ALA A 26 18.74 23.44 13.39
C ALA A 26 17.87 23.11 14.61
N GLN A 27 16.76 23.80 14.73
CA GLN A 27 15.82 23.56 15.80
C GLN A 27 15.29 22.15 15.55
N ALA A 28 15.56 21.23 16.48
CA ALA A 28 15.01 19.89 16.39
C ALA A 28 13.48 20.05 16.28
N GLU A 29 12.89 19.56 15.22
CA GLU A 29 11.44 19.59 15.08
C GLU A 29 10.85 18.76 16.24
N ASP A 30 9.87 19.33 16.92
CA ASP A 30 9.20 18.68 18.03
C ASP A 30 8.06 17.80 17.45
N TYR A 31 8.09 16.51 17.74
CA TYR A 31 7.08 15.53 17.32
C TYR A 31 6.46 14.92 18.58
N ASP A 32 5.14 14.99 18.70
CA ASP A 32 4.41 14.29 19.78
C ASP A 32 4.05 12.86 19.37
N LEU A 33 5.08 12.06 19.14
CA LEU A 33 4.94 10.66 18.78
C LEU A 33 5.10 9.75 19.99
N PRO A 34 4.39 8.58 20.01
CA PRO A 34 4.48 7.65 21.13
C PRO A 34 5.91 7.08 21.24
N ARG A 35 6.37 6.79 22.46
CA ARG A 35 7.69 6.16 22.69
C ARG A 35 7.84 4.82 21.95
N LEU A 36 6.74 4.11 21.76
CA LEU A 36 6.65 2.86 20.99
C LEU A 36 5.56 3.00 19.93
N LEU A 37 5.96 3.08 18.67
CA LEU A 37 5.09 3.02 17.51
C LEU A 37 4.98 1.57 17.03
N VAL A 38 3.79 1.00 17.03
CA VAL A 38 3.55 -0.35 16.48
C VAL A 38 3.01 -0.22 15.06
N VAL A 39 3.78 -0.75 14.09
CA VAL A 39 3.47 -0.65 12.67
C VAL A 39 3.10 -2.03 12.13
N GLY A 40 1.87 -2.18 11.62
CA GLY A 40 1.45 -3.39 10.92
C GLY A 40 1.94 -3.41 9.48
N THR A 41 2.44 -4.54 9.02
CA THR A 41 2.86 -4.74 7.61
C THR A 41 2.39 -6.11 7.11
N PRO A 42 2.35 -6.34 5.79
CA PRO A 42 2.36 -7.70 5.26
C PRO A 42 3.56 -8.49 5.77
N GLY A 43 3.62 -9.79 5.45
CA GLY A 43 4.65 -10.72 5.91
C GLY A 43 6.09 -10.29 5.62
N THR A 44 7.04 -10.93 6.28
CA THR A 44 8.47 -10.55 6.27
C THR A 44 9.14 -10.59 4.89
N SER A 45 8.59 -11.32 3.94
CA SER A 45 9.07 -11.38 2.54
C SER A 45 8.58 -10.22 1.67
N SER A 46 7.66 -9.37 2.18
CA SER A 46 7.10 -8.26 1.42
C SER A 46 8.05 -7.07 1.35
N GLY A 47 8.00 -6.34 0.23
CA GLY A 47 8.71 -5.07 0.08
C GLY A 47 8.26 -4.03 1.10
N SER A 48 6.97 -4.02 1.48
CA SER A 48 6.44 -3.12 2.50
C SER A 48 7.04 -3.35 3.89
N PHE A 49 7.28 -4.62 4.28
CA PHE A 49 8.00 -4.93 5.51
C PHE A 49 9.45 -4.43 5.45
N ALA A 50 10.16 -4.70 4.35
CA ALA A 50 11.54 -4.29 4.16
C ALA A 50 11.69 -2.74 4.17
N SER A 51 10.82 -2.02 3.46
CA SER A 51 10.80 -0.56 3.43
C SER A 51 10.51 0.04 4.81
N THR A 52 9.55 -0.52 5.55
CA THR A 52 9.23 -0.08 6.92
C THR A 52 10.43 -0.26 7.86
N ASN A 53 11.15 -1.39 7.76
CA ASN A 53 12.40 -1.60 8.50
C ASN A 53 13.48 -0.59 8.10
N GLY A 54 13.46 -0.12 6.86
CA GLY A 54 14.43 0.85 6.35
C GLY A 54 14.29 2.23 7.01
N TRP A 55 13.09 2.75 7.17
CA TRP A 55 12.87 4.07 7.78
C TRP A 55 12.83 4.05 9.31
N ALA A 56 12.50 2.93 9.94
CA ALA A 56 12.34 2.84 11.39
C ALA A 56 13.57 3.31 12.22
N PRO A 57 14.83 3.01 11.84
CA PRO A 57 16.01 3.55 12.52
C PRO A 57 16.15 5.08 12.43
N VAL A 58 15.70 5.68 11.30
CA VAL A 58 15.73 7.13 11.10
C VAL A 58 14.72 7.79 12.03
N LEU A 59 13.51 7.27 12.15
CA LEU A 59 12.49 7.72 13.09
C LEU A 59 13.04 7.72 14.51
N LYS A 60 13.62 6.60 14.93
CA LYS A 60 14.22 6.49 16.28
C LYS A 60 15.30 7.54 16.53
N LYS A 61 16.19 7.75 15.56
CA LYS A 61 17.30 8.70 15.67
C LYS A 61 16.79 10.15 15.83
N GLN A 62 15.73 10.51 15.11
CA GLN A 62 15.25 11.89 15.06
C GLN A 62 14.26 12.22 16.19
N THR A 63 13.36 11.27 16.53
CA THR A 63 12.25 11.54 17.46
C THR A 63 12.37 10.78 18.80
N GLY A 64 13.25 9.79 18.88
CA GLY A 64 13.34 8.89 20.04
C GLY A 64 12.28 7.78 20.02
N THR A 65 11.33 7.77 19.08
CA THR A 65 10.27 6.77 18.93
C THR A 65 10.83 5.45 18.43
N ASN A 66 10.60 4.37 19.17
CA ASN A 66 10.95 3.02 18.69
C ASN A 66 9.81 2.46 17.84
N ALA A 67 10.07 2.13 16.59
CA ALA A 67 9.12 1.43 15.76
C ALA A 67 9.23 -0.09 15.97
N ARG A 68 8.14 -0.72 16.39
CA ARG A 68 7.98 -2.17 16.42
C ARG A 68 7.18 -2.57 15.19
N ILE A 69 7.81 -3.29 14.27
CA ILE A 69 7.16 -3.75 13.06
C ILE A 69 6.56 -5.12 13.31
N VAL A 70 5.30 -5.28 12.97
CA VAL A 70 4.51 -6.50 13.18
C VAL A 70 4.08 -7.03 11.80
N PRO A 71 4.83 -8.00 11.25
CA PRO A 71 4.46 -8.66 10.01
C PRO A 71 3.28 -9.61 10.25
N GLU A 72 2.30 -9.56 9.34
CA GLU A 72 1.11 -10.41 9.38
C GLU A 72 0.62 -10.66 7.96
N ASP A 73 0.72 -11.90 7.47
CA ASP A 73 0.25 -12.26 6.13
C ASP A 73 -1.28 -12.24 6.03
N SER A 74 -1.98 -12.59 7.11
CA SER A 74 -3.43 -12.52 7.14
C SER A 74 -3.90 -11.07 7.23
N GLU A 75 -4.40 -10.53 6.12
CA GLU A 75 -4.97 -9.19 6.06
C GLU A 75 -6.10 -8.98 7.07
N ALA A 76 -6.97 -9.98 7.25
CA ALA A 76 -8.06 -9.92 8.22
C ALA A 76 -7.56 -9.86 9.67
N GLN A 77 -6.45 -10.54 10.00
CA GLN A 77 -5.84 -10.44 11.34
C GLN A 77 -5.18 -9.07 11.54
N ARG A 78 -4.45 -8.57 10.54
CA ARG A 78 -3.84 -7.23 10.59
C ARG A 78 -4.90 -6.14 10.77
N TYR A 79 -6.03 -6.24 10.02
CA TYR A 79 -7.17 -5.35 10.15
C TYR A 79 -7.76 -5.36 11.57
N ARG A 80 -8.04 -6.55 12.15
CA ARG A 80 -8.54 -6.67 13.52
C ARG A 80 -7.58 -6.10 14.56
N ARG A 81 -6.28 -6.22 14.33
CA ARG A 81 -5.27 -5.65 15.23
C ARG A 81 -5.26 -4.12 15.20
N LEU A 82 -5.48 -3.54 14.00
CA LEU A 82 -5.59 -2.10 13.85
C LEU A 82 -6.92 -1.56 14.42
N THR A 83 -8.03 -2.23 14.17
CA THR A 83 -9.38 -1.71 14.41
C THR A 83 -10.01 -2.16 15.72
N ASP A 84 -9.97 -3.46 16.03
CA ASP A 84 -10.63 -4.02 17.22
C ASP A 84 -9.72 -4.01 18.45
N ARG A 85 -8.50 -4.54 18.28
CA ARG A 85 -7.54 -4.66 19.40
C ARG A 85 -6.81 -3.36 19.67
N ARG A 86 -6.66 -2.51 18.68
CA ARG A 86 -5.91 -1.25 18.75
C ARG A 86 -4.46 -1.46 19.26
N ASP A 87 -3.85 -2.63 18.95
CA ASP A 87 -2.46 -2.97 19.28
C ASP A 87 -1.47 -2.70 18.11
N ILE A 88 -1.98 -2.22 16.99
CA ILE A 88 -1.25 -1.58 15.89
C ILE A 88 -1.72 -0.12 15.81
N HIS A 89 -0.79 0.82 15.77
CA HIS A 89 -1.09 2.26 15.68
C HIS A 89 -1.33 2.71 14.24
N ILE A 90 -0.53 2.21 13.31
CA ILE A 90 -0.57 2.52 11.89
C ILE A 90 -0.26 1.26 11.08
N SER A 91 -0.91 1.07 9.94
CA SER A 91 -0.72 -0.13 9.12
C SER A 91 -0.32 0.23 7.70
N SER A 92 0.68 -0.48 7.17
CA SER A 92 0.93 -0.53 5.72
C SER A 92 -0.06 -1.49 5.08
N VAL A 93 -0.93 -0.97 4.22
CA VAL A 93 -2.06 -1.71 3.65
C VAL A 93 -2.27 -1.32 2.19
N ALA A 94 -2.60 -2.28 1.34
CA ALA A 94 -2.91 -1.98 -0.05
C ALA A 94 -4.26 -1.25 -0.19
N SER A 95 -4.38 -0.35 -1.15
CA SER A 95 -5.65 0.34 -1.45
C SER A 95 -6.78 -0.66 -1.75
N ALA A 96 -6.48 -1.74 -2.48
CA ALA A 96 -7.42 -2.83 -2.75
C ALA A 96 -7.86 -3.58 -1.48
N GLU A 97 -6.98 -3.68 -0.47
CA GLU A 97 -7.28 -4.26 0.82
C GLU A 97 -8.22 -3.34 1.62
N ILE A 98 -7.96 -2.02 1.67
CA ILE A 98 -8.85 -1.05 2.32
C ILE A 98 -10.25 -1.11 1.70
N ARG A 99 -10.33 -1.16 0.37
CA ARG A 99 -11.61 -1.38 -0.33
C ARG A 99 -12.31 -2.64 0.16
N SER A 100 -11.62 -3.78 0.15
CA SER A 100 -12.20 -5.06 0.58
C SER A 100 -12.67 -5.03 2.03
N GLN A 101 -11.93 -4.37 2.90
CA GLN A 101 -12.26 -4.17 4.32
C GLN A 101 -13.51 -3.27 4.48
N THR A 102 -13.60 -2.20 3.70
CA THR A 102 -14.72 -1.26 3.74
C THR A 102 -15.98 -1.85 3.12
N GLU A 103 -15.89 -2.42 1.93
CA GLU A 103 -17.01 -3.00 1.20
C GLU A 103 -17.44 -4.39 1.75
N GLY A 104 -16.66 -5.00 2.65
CA GLY A 104 -16.98 -6.30 3.23
C GLY A 104 -16.80 -7.47 2.26
N VAL A 105 -15.81 -7.39 1.38
CA VAL A 105 -15.54 -8.45 0.39
C VAL A 105 -14.97 -9.70 1.07
N GLY A 106 -15.48 -10.87 0.70
CA GLY A 106 -14.99 -12.16 1.19
C GLY A 106 -15.06 -12.26 2.72
N ALA A 107 -13.95 -12.60 3.37
CA ALA A 107 -13.87 -12.79 4.81
C ALA A 107 -14.25 -11.54 5.64
N TYR A 108 -14.20 -10.35 5.03
CA TYR A 108 -14.56 -9.10 5.72
C TYR A 108 -16.06 -8.91 5.89
N ALA A 109 -16.91 -9.63 5.15
CA ALA A 109 -18.37 -9.54 5.30
C ALA A 109 -18.83 -9.79 6.75
N GLY A 110 -18.17 -10.72 7.46
CA GLY A 110 -18.48 -11.08 8.85
C GLY A 110 -17.63 -10.35 9.91
N ILE A 111 -16.81 -9.37 9.52
CA ILE A 111 -15.95 -8.60 10.44
C ILE A 111 -16.57 -7.21 10.64
N LYS A 112 -16.51 -6.68 11.87
CA LYS A 112 -16.94 -5.31 12.15
C LYS A 112 -16.21 -4.34 11.21
N ALA A 113 -16.97 -3.48 10.55
CA ALA A 113 -16.44 -2.44 9.71
C ALA A 113 -15.91 -1.26 10.55
N VAL A 114 -14.74 -0.73 10.17
CA VAL A 114 -14.16 0.49 10.75
C VAL A 114 -13.57 1.29 9.61
N ALA A 115 -13.92 2.56 9.51
CA ALA A 115 -13.36 3.46 8.53
C ALA A 115 -11.85 3.63 8.75
N GLN A 116 -11.10 3.63 7.65
CA GLN A 116 -9.65 3.85 7.65
C GLN A 116 -9.31 5.05 6.77
N HIS A 117 -8.51 5.95 7.29
CA HIS A 117 -8.04 7.12 6.57
C HIS A 117 -6.54 7.02 6.29
N VAL A 118 -6.14 7.54 5.14
CA VAL A 118 -4.75 7.57 4.68
C VAL A 118 -3.96 8.60 5.46
N VAL A 119 -2.78 8.21 5.96
CA VAL A 119 -1.80 9.13 6.57
C VAL A 119 -0.72 9.50 5.56
N TRP A 120 -0.20 8.53 4.81
CA TRP A 120 0.85 8.75 3.83
C TRP A 120 0.87 7.69 2.74
N HIS A 121 1.37 8.03 1.55
CA HIS A 121 1.69 7.06 0.52
C HIS A 121 2.91 6.24 0.93
N HIS A 122 2.82 4.94 0.85
CA HIS A 122 3.95 4.07 1.16
C HIS A 122 4.70 3.65 -0.11
N ASN A 123 4.00 3.09 -1.07
CA ASN A 123 4.61 2.67 -2.33
C ASN A 123 3.56 2.28 -3.37
N ASP A 124 4.03 2.16 -4.61
CA ASP A 124 3.30 1.69 -5.78
C ASP A 124 3.89 0.35 -6.24
N THR A 125 3.80 -0.66 -5.40
CA THR A 125 4.36 -1.99 -5.68
C THR A 125 3.87 -2.54 -7.02
N PRO A 126 4.77 -2.90 -7.95
CA PRO A 126 4.40 -3.57 -9.18
C PRO A 126 4.09 -5.05 -8.96
N TRP A 127 3.10 -5.52 -9.71
CA TRP A 127 2.60 -6.90 -9.69
C TRP A 127 2.47 -7.44 -11.10
N GLY A 128 2.55 -8.76 -11.23
CA GLY A 128 2.32 -9.46 -12.48
C GLY A 128 2.07 -10.95 -12.27
N PHE A 129 1.86 -11.65 -13.36
CA PHE A 129 1.74 -13.10 -13.37
C PHE A 129 3.08 -13.72 -13.73
N VAL A 130 3.58 -14.60 -12.85
CA VAL A 130 4.89 -15.26 -12.96
C VAL A 130 4.71 -16.74 -13.16
N VAL A 131 5.56 -17.32 -14.02
CA VAL A 131 5.67 -18.76 -14.29
C VAL A 131 7.10 -19.24 -14.04
N SER A 132 7.31 -20.54 -13.97
CA SER A 132 8.68 -21.09 -13.99
C SER A 132 9.39 -20.72 -15.29
N GLY A 133 10.65 -20.31 -15.23
CA GLY A 133 11.45 -20.03 -16.43
C GLY A 133 11.71 -21.27 -17.32
N ALA A 134 11.52 -22.45 -16.76
CA ALA A 134 11.58 -23.73 -17.50
C ALA A 134 10.23 -24.17 -18.11
N SER A 135 9.16 -23.37 -17.90
CA SER A 135 7.83 -23.61 -18.49
C SER A 135 7.79 -23.24 -19.97
N ASP A 136 6.93 -23.89 -20.72
CA ASP A 136 6.61 -23.55 -22.12
C ASP A 136 5.57 -22.40 -22.22
N LEU A 137 5.08 -21.88 -21.06
CA LEU A 137 4.16 -20.75 -21.02
C LEU A 137 4.92 -19.44 -21.25
N GLU A 138 4.70 -18.78 -22.37
CA GLU A 138 5.44 -17.57 -22.78
C GLU A 138 4.56 -16.31 -22.80
N THR A 139 3.24 -16.49 -22.99
CA THR A 139 2.25 -15.41 -23.13
C THR A 139 1.05 -15.63 -22.23
N MET A 140 0.25 -14.57 -22.03
CA MET A 140 -1.04 -14.69 -21.33
C MET A 140 -2.00 -15.65 -22.03
N GLU A 141 -1.98 -15.71 -23.39
CA GLU A 141 -2.81 -16.61 -24.17
C GLU A 141 -2.51 -18.08 -23.91
N ASP A 142 -1.27 -18.43 -23.56
CA ASP A 142 -0.91 -19.81 -23.22
C ASP A 142 -1.63 -20.33 -21.96
N LEU A 143 -2.18 -19.43 -21.15
CA LEU A 143 -2.98 -19.79 -19.98
C LEU A 143 -4.38 -20.30 -20.33
N LYS A 144 -4.80 -20.21 -21.60
CA LYS A 144 -6.09 -20.77 -22.10
C LYS A 144 -6.01 -22.27 -22.43
N GLN A 145 -4.89 -22.92 -22.11
CA GLN A 145 -4.73 -24.36 -22.28
C GLN A 145 -5.45 -25.12 -21.14
N ASP A 146 -5.94 -26.32 -21.47
CA ASP A 146 -6.59 -27.19 -20.49
C ASP A 146 -5.63 -27.62 -19.37
N GLY A 147 -6.09 -27.58 -18.13
CA GLY A 147 -5.39 -28.09 -16.96
C GLY A 147 -4.33 -27.14 -16.39
N ILE A 148 -4.23 -25.90 -16.83
CA ILE A 148 -3.34 -24.88 -16.21
C ILE A 148 -3.69 -24.70 -14.74
N ARG A 149 -2.68 -24.82 -13.87
CA ARG A 149 -2.80 -24.66 -12.42
C ARG A 149 -2.48 -23.21 -12.01
N VAL A 150 -3.45 -22.51 -11.46
CA VAL A 150 -3.32 -21.14 -11.01
C VAL A 150 -3.20 -21.10 -9.48
N ALA A 151 -2.11 -20.56 -8.94
CA ALA A 151 -1.96 -20.36 -7.51
C ALA A 151 -2.95 -19.29 -7.01
N VAL A 152 -3.63 -19.58 -5.90
CA VAL A 152 -4.61 -18.67 -5.27
C VAL A 152 -4.19 -18.35 -3.85
N GLY A 153 -3.82 -17.11 -3.59
CA GLY A 153 -3.47 -16.64 -2.25
C GLY A 153 -4.70 -16.56 -1.33
N ALA A 154 -5.09 -17.69 -0.75
CA ALA A 154 -6.31 -17.84 0.05
C ALA A 154 -6.34 -17.00 1.33
N PHE A 155 -5.22 -16.41 1.73
CA PHE A 155 -5.04 -15.54 2.88
C PHE A 155 -5.51 -14.09 2.66
N SER A 156 -5.79 -13.70 1.40
CA SER A 156 -6.05 -12.32 0.98
C SER A 156 -7.19 -12.26 -0.06
N PRO A 157 -8.31 -11.58 0.23
CA PRO A 157 -9.38 -11.37 -0.76
C PRO A 157 -8.89 -10.73 -2.07
N PRO A 158 -8.02 -9.69 -2.08
CA PRO A 158 -7.43 -9.18 -3.30
C PRO A 158 -6.61 -10.21 -4.10
N MET A 159 -5.90 -11.12 -3.44
CA MET A 159 -5.15 -12.20 -4.11
C MET A 159 -6.09 -13.25 -4.71
N ILE A 160 -7.15 -13.60 -3.99
CA ILE A 160 -8.20 -14.50 -4.50
C ILE A 160 -8.82 -13.90 -5.77
N SER A 161 -9.22 -12.62 -5.72
CA SER A 161 -9.83 -11.94 -6.85
C SER A 161 -8.88 -11.83 -8.05
N ALA A 162 -7.59 -11.57 -7.83
CA ALA A 162 -6.60 -11.51 -8.90
C ALA A 162 -6.52 -12.84 -9.68
N ALA A 163 -6.56 -13.98 -8.97
CA ALA A 163 -6.38 -15.30 -9.57
C ALA A 163 -7.69 -15.89 -10.12
N ARG A 164 -8.83 -15.72 -9.40
CA ARG A 164 -10.09 -16.42 -9.74
C ARG A 164 -11.04 -15.59 -10.58
N ASP A 165 -10.95 -14.27 -10.49
CA ASP A 165 -11.90 -13.38 -11.15
C ASP A 165 -11.22 -12.56 -12.26
N ALA A 166 -10.17 -11.81 -11.90
CA ALA A 166 -9.54 -10.85 -12.80
C ALA A 166 -8.66 -11.53 -13.88
N LEU A 167 -7.89 -12.57 -13.55
CA LEU A 167 -7.11 -13.30 -14.55
C LEU A 167 -8.01 -13.92 -15.62
N PRO A 168 -9.05 -14.70 -15.29
CA PRO A 168 -9.99 -15.20 -16.29
C PRO A 168 -10.62 -14.09 -17.14
N ALA A 169 -11.05 -12.99 -16.50
CA ALA A 169 -11.65 -11.86 -17.22
C ALA A 169 -10.66 -11.23 -18.20
N TYR A 170 -9.38 -11.04 -17.81
CA TYR A 170 -8.31 -10.56 -18.70
C TYR A 170 -8.13 -11.51 -19.92
N LEU A 171 -8.27 -12.81 -19.69
CA LEU A 171 -8.17 -13.82 -20.75
C LEU A 171 -9.44 -13.91 -21.61
N GLY A 172 -10.50 -13.16 -21.31
CA GLY A 172 -11.78 -13.22 -22.00
C GLY A 172 -12.57 -14.50 -21.71
N LEU A 173 -12.28 -15.16 -20.58
CA LEU A 173 -12.99 -16.38 -20.15
C LEU A 173 -14.17 -16.00 -19.24
N SER A 174 -15.31 -16.59 -19.48
CA SER A 174 -16.41 -16.60 -18.52
C SER A 174 -16.01 -17.42 -17.28
N ARG A 175 -16.77 -17.27 -16.21
CA ARG A 175 -16.51 -18.03 -14.97
C ARG A 175 -16.60 -19.54 -15.19
N GLU A 176 -17.57 -20.00 -15.99
CA GLU A 176 -17.77 -21.42 -16.30
C GLU A 176 -16.58 -21.97 -17.10
N GLU A 177 -16.16 -21.26 -18.16
CA GLU A 177 -14.96 -21.60 -18.93
C GLU A 177 -13.70 -21.66 -18.11
N ALA A 178 -13.54 -20.70 -17.18
CA ALA A 178 -12.39 -20.67 -16.27
C ALA A 178 -12.39 -21.86 -15.28
N GLU A 179 -13.56 -22.28 -14.79
CA GLU A 179 -13.69 -23.43 -13.89
C GLU A 179 -13.45 -24.76 -14.63
N ASP A 180 -13.75 -24.82 -15.93
CA ASP A 180 -13.50 -25.98 -16.77
C ASP A 180 -12.02 -26.08 -17.21
N LEU A 181 -11.39 -24.98 -17.57
CA LEU A 181 -10.02 -24.93 -18.10
C LEU A 181 -8.92 -24.88 -17.03
N LEU A 182 -9.17 -24.15 -15.94
CA LEU A 182 -8.15 -23.82 -14.95
C LEU A 182 -8.32 -24.62 -13.65
N THR A 183 -7.21 -25.06 -13.10
CA THR A 183 -7.18 -25.68 -11.77
C THR A 183 -6.68 -24.67 -10.75
N PHE A 184 -7.52 -24.25 -9.82
CA PHE A 184 -7.18 -23.28 -8.79
C PHE A 184 -6.57 -23.94 -7.55
N VAL A 185 -5.26 -23.69 -7.32
CA VAL A 185 -4.48 -24.28 -6.23
C VAL A 185 -4.36 -23.29 -5.07
N PRO A 186 -5.00 -23.54 -3.92
CA PRO A 186 -4.95 -22.64 -2.80
C PRO A 186 -3.56 -22.63 -2.15
N ALA A 187 -3.06 -21.43 -1.81
CA ALA A 187 -1.86 -21.20 -1.03
C ALA A 187 -2.22 -20.44 0.27
N SER A 188 -1.63 -20.87 1.39
CA SER A 188 -1.95 -20.35 2.72
C SER A 188 -1.14 -19.10 3.09
N SER A 189 -0.09 -18.79 2.33
CA SER A 189 0.79 -17.63 2.53
C SER A 189 1.26 -17.05 1.20
N TYR A 190 1.74 -15.81 1.23
CA TYR A 190 2.30 -15.15 0.06
C TYR A 190 3.52 -15.89 -0.51
N VAL A 191 4.40 -16.37 0.37
CA VAL A 191 5.60 -17.13 -0.03
C VAL A 191 5.21 -18.42 -0.73
N GLU A 192 4.25 -19.19 -0.18
CA GLU A 192 3.74 -20.42 -0.78
C GLU A 192 3.11 -20.15 -2.14
N ASN A 193 2.31 -19.09 -2.26
CA ASN A 193 1.68 -18.68 -3.52
C ASN A 193 2.72 -18.47 -4.62
N CYS A 194 3.75 -17.68 -4.37
CA CYS A 194 4.75 -17.39 -5.40
C CYS A 194 5.67 -18.59 -5.68
N ARG A 195 6.18 -19.27 -4.65
CA ARG A 195 7.07 -20.43 -4.82
C ARG A 195 6.40 -21.61 -5.54
N SER A 196 5.09 -21.69 -5.53
CA SER A 196 4.33 -22.78 -6.15
C SER A 196 4.75 -23.06 -7.60
N VAL A 197 5.15 -22.03 -8.36
CA VAL A 197 5.54 -22.18 -9.79
C VAL A 197 6.90 -22.83 -9.96
N VAL A 198 7.87 -22.55 -9.08
CA VAL A 198 9.20 -23.19 -9.12
C VAL A 198 9.22 -24.56 -8.43
N GLU A 199 8.25 -24.80 -7.54
CA GLU A 199 8.04 -26.09 -6.88
C GLU A 199 7.16 -27.05 -7.70
N GLY A 200 6.64 -26.60 -8.85
CA GLY A 200 5.80 -27.40 -9.72
C GLY A 200 4.41 -27.73 -9.15
N LYS A 201 3.95 -26.95 -8.16
CA LYS A 201 2.60 -27.06 -7.55
C LYS A 201 1.55 -26.30 -8.36
N ALA A 202 1.94 -25.16 -8.95
CA ALA A 202 1.15 -24.38 -9.86
C ALA A 202 1.97 -24.02 -11.09
N ASP A 203 1.31 -23.62 -12.17
CA ASP A 203 1.96 -23.20 -13.42
C ASP A 203 2.11 -21.68 -13.49
N VAL A 204 1.18 -20.95 -12.88
CA VAL A 204 1.20 -19.48 -12.80
C VAL A 204 0.79 -18.99 -11.42
N ALA A 205 1.41 -17.88 -10.98
CA ALA A 205 1.09 -17.19 -9.72
C ALA A 205 1.08 -15.67 -9.90
N TYR A 206 0.19 -14.98 -9.18
CA TYR A 206 0.18 -13.53 -9.08
C TYR A 206 1.11 -13.07 -7.95
N CYS A 207 2.15 -12.27 -8.27
CA CYS A 207 3.21 -11.90 -7.34
C CYS A 207 3.69 -10.46 -7.51
N ALA A 208 4.23 -9.89 -6.41
CA ALA A 208 4.87 -8.57 -6.40
C ALA A 208 6.35 -8.68 -6.76
N THR A 209 6.79 -7.94 -7.75
CA THR A 209 8.14 -8.04 -8.33
C THR A 209 9.29 -7.66 -7.37
N VAL A 210 8.98 -6.91 -6.31
CA VAL A 210 9.94 -6.38 -5.32
C VAL A 210 10.10 -7.29 -4.08
N SER A 211 9.43 -8.43 -4.05
CA SER A 211 9.47 -9.34 -2.90
C SER A 211 10.76 -10.15 -2.85
N SER A 212 11.28 -10.39 -1.64
CA SER A 212 12.52 -11.19 -1.48
C SER A 212 12.37 -12.61 -2.03
N VAL A 213 11.18 -13.22 -1.92
CA VAL A 213 10.90 -14.54 -2.47
C VAL A 213 11.09 -14.61 -4.00
N LEU A 214 10.78 -13.52 -4.72
CA LEU A 214 10.98 -13.46 -6.18
C LEU A 214 12.47 -13.39 -6.54
N ALA A 215 13.28 -12.67 -5.75
CA ALA A 215 14.72 -12.67 -5.95
C ALA A 215 15.35 -14.06 -5.73
N GLU A 216 14.85 -14.81 -4.73
CA GLU A 216 15.24 -16.21 -4.54
C GLU A 216 14.84 -17.10 -5.72
N MET A 217 13.61 -16.95 -6.22
CA MET A 217 13.08 -17.72 -7.35
C MET A 217 13.80 -17.39 -8.67
N GLU A 218 14.14 -16.11 -8.90
CA GLU A 218 14.93 -15.69 -10.07
C GLU A 218 16.32 -16.35 -10.08
N GLY A 219 16.94 -16.52 -8.89
CA GLY A 219 18.21 -17.21 -8.73
C GLY A 219 18.13 -18.74 -8.70
N ALA A 220 16.94 -19.33 -8.69
CA ALA A 220 16.75 -20.78 -8.67
C ALA A 220 17.09 -21.43 -10.02
N PRO A 221 17.42 -22.75 -10.07
CA PRO A 221 17.58 -23.46 -11.34
C PRO A 221 16.34 -23.34 -12.24
N GLY A 222 16.54 -22.89 -13.48
CA GLY A 222 15.48 -22.56 -14.42
C GLY A 222 14.91 -21.16 -14.29
N GLY A 223 15.10 -20.49 -13.14
CA GLY A 223 14.62 -19.12 -12.94
C GLY A 223 13.10 -18.95 -13.05
N ILE A 224 12.69 -17.71 -13.32
CA ILE A 224 11.28 -17.36 -13.53
C ILE A 224 11.12 -16.49 -14.78
N ARG A 225 9.90 -16.47 -15.32
CA ARG A 225 9.44 -15.62 -16.42
C ARG A 225 8.16 -14.92 -16.01
N TRP A 226 8.00 -13.67 -16.42
CA TRP A 226 6.78 -12.89 -16.24
C TRP A 226 6.01 -12.88 -17.55
N LEU A 227 4.71 -13.11 -17.46
CA LEU A 227 3.82 -13.03 -18.61
C LEU A 227 3.43 -11.59 -18.85
N ASP A 228 3.63 -11.13 -20.08
CA ASP A 228 3.35 -9.74 -20.46
C ASP A 228 1.83 -9.49 -20.54
N MET A 229 1.34 -8.56 -19.71
CA MET A 229 -0.02 -8.04 -19.79
C MET A 229 -0.01 -6.82 -20.72
N ASP A 230 -0.27 -7.03 -21.99
CA ASP A 230 -0.22 -5.99 -23.04
C ASP A 230 -1.00 -4.74 -22.65
N GLN A 231 -0.26 -3.62 -22.44
CA GLN A 231 -0.85 -2.35 -22.03
C GLN A 231 -1.77 -1.72 -23.08
N SER A 232 -1.66 -2.15 -24.34
CA SER A 232 -2.52 -1.70 -25.44
C SER A 232 -3.85 -2.48 -25.54
N ASN A 233 -3.98 -3.60 -24.85
CA ASN A 233 -5.20 -4.41 -24.83
C ASN A 233 -6.23 -3.83 -23.84
N THR A 234 -6.86 -2.73 -24.23
CA THR A 234 -7.80 -2.00 -23.36
C THR A 234 -9.02 -2.85 -22.97
N GLU A 235 -9.50 -3.71 -23.87
CA GLU A 235 -10.65 -4.60 -23.59
C GLU A 235 -10.33 -5.59 -22.46
N ALA A 236 -9.15 -6.22 -22.50
CA ALA A 236 -8.72 -7.13 -21.45
C ALA A 236 -8.49 -6.39 -20.11
N TRP A 237 -7.94 -5.17 -20.17
CA TRP A 237 -7.76 -4.35 -18.99
C TRP A 237 -9.07 -3.87 -18.38
N ASP A 238 -10.04 -3.45 -19.19
CA ASP A 238 -11.37 -3.05 -18.71
C ASP A 238 -12.03 -4.23 -17.96
N ALA A 239 -11.99 -5.44 -18.54
CA ALA A 239 -12.49 -6.64 -17.88
C ALA A 239 -11.73 -6.97 -16.58
N TYR A 240 -10.40 -6.86 -16.57
CA TYR A 240 -9.59 -7.05 -15.37
C TYR A 240 -9.97 -6.07 -14.25
N LEU A 241 -10.11 -4.77 -14.59
CA LEU A 241 -10.37 -3.69 -13.66
C LEU A 241 -11.78 -3.72 -13.07
N GLU A 242 -12.75 -4.39 -13.70
CA GLU A 242 -14.05 -4.66 -13.07
C GLU A 242 -13.89 -5.44 -11.76
N HIS A 243 -12.95 -6.38 -11.71
CA HIS A 243 -12.66 -7.20 -10.54
C HIS A 243 -11.59 -6.59 -9.63
N ARG A 244 -10.69 -5.76 -10.19
CA ARG A 244 -9.55 -5.16 -9.49
C ARG A 244 -9.50 -3.62 -9.62
N PRO A 245 -10.58 -2.90 -9.29
CA PRO A 245 -10.75 -1.48 -9.59
C PRO A 245 -9.79 -0.54 -8.84
N MET A 246 -8.94 -1.06 -7.92
CA MET A 246 -7.95 -0.28 -7.17
C MET A 246 -6.52 -0.50 -7.69
N THR A 247 -6.36 -1.06 -8.87
CA THR A 247 -5.06 -1.28 -9.51
C THR A 247 -4.92 -0.41 -10.77
N VAL A 248 -3.68 -0.17 -11.19
CA VAL A 248 -3.36 0.66 -12.36
C VAL A 248 -2.46 -0.13 -13.30
N PRO A 249 -2.83 -0.30 -14.58
CA PRO A 249 -1.95 -0.89 -15.59
C PRO A 249 -0.65 -0.11 -15.74
N VAL A 250 0.49 -0.80 -15.79
CA VAL A 250 1.81 -0.17 -15.98
C VAL A 250 2.79 -1.09 -16.68
N THR A 251 3.83 -0.52 -17.29
CA THR A 251 5.06 -1.26 -17.57
C THR A 251 5.90 -1.32 -16.30
N ILE A 252 6.25 -2.52 -15.85
CA ILE A 252 7.00 -2.75 -14.61
C ILE A 252 8.40 -2.14 -14.72
N ASN A 253 8.77 -1.28 -13.79
CA ASN A 253 10.05 -0.56 -13.78
C ASN A 253 10.92 -0.81 -12.55
N MET A 254 10.49 -1.71 -11.64
CA MET A 254 11.27 -2.07 -10.44
C MET A 254 11.03 -3.52 -10.02
N GLY A 255 11.88 -4.02 -9.13
CA GLY A 255 11.87 -5.39 -8.64
C GLY A 255 12.93 -6.26 -9.31
N VAL A 256 12.67 -7.56 -9.37
CA VAL A 256 13.58 -8.53 -10.01
C VAL A 256 13.82 -8.19 -11.48
N SER A 257 15.00 -8.53 -11.99
CA SER A 257 15.43 -8.11 -13.32
C SER A 257 14.57 -8.66 -14.45
N THR A 258 14.06 -9.87 -14.27
CA THR A 258 13.19 -10.56 -15.24
C THR A 258 11.81 -9.92 -15.40
N ALA A 259 11.38 -9.09 -14.45
CA ALA A 259 10.09 -8.38 -14.51
C ALA A 259 10.18 -7.03 -15.22
N GLN A 260 11.37 -6.42 -15.25
CA GLN A 260 11.50 -5.04 -15.77
C GLN A 260 11.23 -4.98 -17.27
N GLY A 261 10.41 -4.03 -17.68
CA GLY A 261 9.97 -3.85 -19.07
C GLY A 261 8.75 -4.69 -19.45
N VAL A 262 8.26 -5.57 -18.57
CA VAL A 262 7.07 -6.39 -18.81
C VAL A 262 5.81 -5.61 -18.43
N GLY A 263 4.74 -5.77 -19.16
CA GLY A 263 3.42 -5.25 -18.82
C GLY A 263 2.86 -5.95 -17.56
N GLY A 264 2.34 -5.15 -16.65
CA GLY A 264 1.75 -5.61 -15.41
C GLY A 264 0.88 -4.50 -14.80
N LEU A 265 0.81 -4.44 -13.49
CA LEU A 265 0.01 -3.45 -12.79
C LEU A 265 0.69 -2.96 -11.50
N THR A 266 0.27 -1.81 -11.00
CA THR A 266 0.62 -1.38 -9.65
C THR A 266 -0.57 -1.48 -8.71
N SER A 267 -0.26 -1.76 -7.43
CA SER A 267 -1.19 -1.63 -6.33
C SER A 267 -0.55 -0.71 -5.31
N ASN A 268 -1.18 0.44 -5.07
CA ASN A 268 -0.69 1.38 -4.08
C ASN A 268 -0.81 0.81 -2.67
N PHE A 269 0.28 0.89 -1.92
CA PHE A 269 0.29 0.67 -0.48
C PHE A 269 0.33 1.99 0.25
N LEU A 270 -0.37 2.05 1.36
CA LEU A 270 -0.61 3.25 2.13
C LEU A 270 -0.30 2.99 3.60
N TYR A 271 0.15 4.00 4.31
CA TYR A 271 0.04 4.02 5.75
C TYR A 271 -1.34 4.56 6.11
N SER A 272 -2.15 3.74 6.77
CA SER A 272 -3.51 4.08 7.19
C SER A 272 -3.68 3.91 8.70
N VAL A 273 -4.63 4.65 9.23
CA VAL A 273 -5.09 4.60 10.61
C VAL A 273 -6.62 4.48 10.63
N PRO A 274 -7.24 4.03 11.73
CA PRO A 274 -8.68 4.21 11.90
C PRO A 274 -9.05 5.70 11.80
N ALA A 275 -10.23 6.01 11.25
CA ALA A 275 -10.68 7.40 11.06
C ALA A 275 -10.76 8.21 12.36
N ASP A 276 -10.97 7.52 13.50
CA ASP A 276 -11.02 8.09 14.85
C ASP A 276 -9.64 8.10 15.57
N ALA A 277 -8.54 7.90 14.83
CA ALA A 277 -7.19 8.02 15.39
C ALA A 277 -6.89 9.47 15.78
N ASP A 278 -5.93 9.66 16.68
CA ASP A 278 -5.53 10.98 17.13
C ASP A 278 -5.01 11.83 15.96
N ALA A 279 -5.59 13.03 15.79
CA ALA A 279 -5.25 13.93 14.69
C ALA A 279 -3.83 14.50 14.80
N ASP A 280 -3.30 14.69 16.00
CA ASP A 280 -1.94 15.15 16.22
C ASP A 280 -0.94 14.05 15.88
N PHE A 281 -1.24 12.79 16.22
CA PHE A 281 -0.46 11.64 15.78
C PHE A 281 -0.37 11.54 14.25
N ALA A 282 -1.50 11.65 13.54
CA ALA A 282 -1.52 11.56 12.08
C ALA A 282 -0.80 12.75 11.42
N TYR A 283 -0.94 13.95 11.99
CA TYR A 283 -0.22 15.14 11.57
C TYR A 283 1.30 14.96 11.71
N ASP A 284 1.76 14.53 12.88
CA ASP A 284 3.19 14.35 13.15
C ASP A 284 3.82 13.22 12.34
N MET A 285 3.07 12.14 12.08
CA MET A 285 3.54 11.07 11.19
C MET A 285 3.68 11.56 9.74
N ALA A 286 2.69 12.30 9.22
CA ALA A 286 2.75 12.86 7.87
C ALA A 286 3.90 13.87 7.74
N LYS A 287 4.05 14.76 8.71
CA LYS A 287 5.14 15.73 8.80
C LYS A 287 6.49 15.01 8.83
N TRP A 288 6.62 13.95 9.64
CA TRP A 288 7.85 13.19 9.74
C TRP A 288 8.18 12.47 8.42
N PHE A 289 7.22 11.79 7.79
CA PHE A 289 7.47 11.14 6.49
C PHE A 289 7.96 12.13 5.44
N HIS A 290 7.40 13.32 5.37
CA HIS A 290 7.86 14.36 4.44
C HIS A 290 9.25 14.88 4.81
N LYS A 291 9.45 15.35 6.03
CA LYS A 291 10.68 16.05 6.44
C LYS A 291 11.91 15.14 6.51
N ALA A 292 11.72 13.87 6.87
CA ALA A 292 12.80 12.89 6.98
C ALA A 292 13.08 12.13 5.66
N TYR A 293 12.34 12.42 4.58
CA TYR A 293 12.39 11.66 3.33
C TYR A 293 13.82 11.47 2.80
N ASP A 294 14.62 12.51 2.75
CA ASP A 294 15.99 12.47 2.25
C ASP A 294 16.91 11.54 3.05
N GLU A 295 16.63 11.33 4.33
CA GLU A 295 17.42 10.45 5.19
C GLU A 295 17.07 8.97 5.03
N TYR A 296 15.79 8.65 4.72
CA TYR A 296 15.38 7.25 4.62
C TYR A 296 15.13 6.75 3.19
N LYS A 297 14.97 7.61 2.18
CA LYS A 297 14.64 7.21 0.79
C LYS A 297 15.60 6.19 0.19
N GLY A 298 16.87 6.20 0.60
CA GLY A 298 17.88 5.26 0.13
C GLY A 298 17.91 3.91 0.87
N SER A 299 17.06 3.71 1.88
CA SER A 299 17.07 2.50 2.70
C SER A 299 16.49 1.27 1.99
N HIS A 300 15.57 1.49 1.05
CA HIS A 300 14.93 0.46 0.22
C HIS A 300 14.36 1.09 -1.05
N ALA A 301 14.25 0.34 -2.15
CA ALA A 301 13.68 0.85 -3.41
C ALA A 301 12.27 1.44 -3.23
N LEU A 302 11.43 0.80 -2.43
CA LEU A 302 10.07 1.31 -2.12
C LEU A 302 10.08 2.53 -1.20
N SER A 303 11.12 2.75 -0.38
CA SER A 303 11.23 3.95 0.45
C SER A 303 11.41 5.21 -0.41
N ALA A 304 11.99 5.08 -1.59
CA ALA A 304 12.12 6.17 -2.56
C ALA A 304 10.75 6.61 -3.14
N ARG A 305 9.69 5.78 -3.00
CA ARG A 305 8.33 6.07 -3.46
C ARG A 305 7.48 6.81 -2.42
N MET A 306 8.06 7.18 -1.28
CA MET A 306 7.38 7.84 -0.16
C MET A 306 7.54 9.37 -0.19
N SER A 307 7.94 9.97 -1.32
CA SER A 307 8.08 11.42 -1.45
C SER A 307 6.72 12.12 -1.36
N LEU A 308 6.75 13.42 -1.04
CA LEU A 308 5.55 14.27 -1.10
C LEU A 308 4.96 14.30 -2.50
N GLU A 309 5.80 14.39 -3.53
CA GLU A 309 5.38 14.33 -4.94
C GLU A 309 4.61 13.04 -5.25
N ALA A 310 5.17 11.87 -4.91
CA ALA A 310 4.48 10.59 -5.11
C ALA A 310 3.17 10.49 -4.31
N PHE A 311 3.10 11.12 -3.13
CA PHE A 311 1.86 11.18 -2.38
C PHE A 311 0.81 12.07 -3.06
N ARG A 312 1.21 13.23 -3.59
CA ARG A 312 0.31 14.10 -4.36
C ARG A 312 -0.21 13.40 -5.61
N ASP A 313 0.68 12.80 -6.41
CA ASP A 313 0.30 12.02 -7.60
C ASP A 313 -0.69 10.89 -7.26
N TYR A 314 -0.47 10.22 -6.13
CA TYR A 314 -1.40 9.21 -5.65
C TYR A 314 -2.78 9.80 -5.33
N LEU A 315 -2.86 10.97 -4.69
CA LEU A 315 -4.14 11.60 -4.31
C LEU A 315 -4.98 11.95 -5.53
N ASP A 316 -4.36 12.29 -6.67
CA ASP A 316 -5.09 12.60 -7.90
C ASP A 316 -5.89 11.41 -8.44
N SER A 317 -5.43 10.19 -8.16
CA SER A 317 -6.11 8.95 -8.58
C SER A 317 -6.83 8.22 -7.42
N SER A 318 -6.63 8.62 -6.18
CA SER A 318 -7.13 7.91 -5.00
C SER A 318 -8.63 8.14 -4.78
N PRO A 319 -9.40 7.09 -4.51
CA PRO A 319 -10.77 7.21 -4.01
C PRO A 319 -10.87 7.19 -2.49
N LEU A 320 -9.74 7.04 -1.76
CA LEU A 320 -9.71 6.80 -0.30
C LEU A 320 -9.50 8.11 0.47
N PRO A 321 -10.22 8.33 1.56
CA PRO A 321 -10.11 9.57 2.34
C PRO A 321 -8.77 9.67 3.08
N VAL A 322 -8.28 10.91 3.19
CA VAL A 322 -7.07 11.28 3.94
C VAL A 322 -7.45 11.71 5.34
N HIS A 323 -6.66 11.33 6.33
CA HIS A 323 -6.90 11.66 7.73
C HIS A 323 -6.78 13.18 7.99
N GLU A 324 -7.66 13.74 8.84
CA GLU A 324 -7.71 15.18 9.13
C GLU A 324 -6.37 15.75 9.61
N GLY A 325 -5.59 15.00 10.40
CA GLY A 325 -4.25 15.42 10.82
C GLY A 325 -3.29 15.55 9.64
N THR A 326 -3.33 14.63 8.69
CA THR A 326 -2.53 14.73 7.44
C THR A 326 -2.99 15.90 6.58
N VAL A 327 -4.31 16.09 6.44
CA VAL A 327 -4.88 17.25 5.72
C VAL A 327 -4.40 18.55 6.33
N ARG A 328 -4.40 18.67 7.68
CA ARG A 328 -3.90 19.83 8.40
C ARG A 328 -2.44 20.11 8.05
N TYR A 329 -1.59 19.09 8.02
CA TYR A 329 -0.19 19.24 7.62
C TYR A 329 -0.03 19.67 6.16
N LEU A 330 -0.75 19.04 5.23
CA LEU A 330 -0.67 19.39 3.80
C LEU A 330 -1.16 20.82 3.54
N LYS A 331 -2.19 21.29 4.25
CA LYS A 331 -2.65 22.69 4.21
C LYS A 331 -1.56 23.67 4.72
N GLU A 332 -0.88 23.32 5.80
CA GLU A 332 0.20 24.13 6.37
C GLU A 332 1.34 24.37 5.38
N ILE A 333 1.69 23.34 4.59
CA ILE A 333 2.77 23.44 3.60
C ILE A 333 2.30 23.87 2.20
N GLY A 334 0.99 24.18 2.03
CA GLY A 334 0.42 24.65 0.76
C GLY A 334 0.19 23.55 -0.28
N GLU A 335 0.18 22.29 0.14
CA GLU A 335 0.03 21.10 -0.71
C GLU A 335 -1.38 20.49 -0.64
N TRP A 336 -2.39 21.28 -0.27
CA TRP A 336 -3.78 20.88 -0.19
C TRP A 336 -4.69 22.02 -0.69
N THR A 337 -5.54 21.72 -1.64
CA THR A 337 -6.42 22.68 -2.31
C THR A 337 -7.86 22.61 -1.82
N GLU A 338 -8.70 23.56 -2.24
CA GLU A 338 -10.16 23.50 -1.99
C GLU A 338 -10.83 22.33 -2.75
N GLU A 339 -10.28 21.95 -3.90
CA GLU A 339 -10.75 20.78 -4.67
C GLU A 339 -10.45 19.48 -3.92
N ASP A 340 -9.29 19.41 -3.25
CA ASP A 340 -8.95 18.28 -2.38
C ASP A 340 -9.91 18.17 -1.19
N ASP A 341 -10.35 19.29 -0.60
CA ASP A 341 -11.35 19.28 0.48
C ASP A 341 -12.68 18.68 0.01
N VAL A 342 -13.17 19.07 -1.16
CA VAL A 342 -14.41 18.54 -1.74
C VAL A 342 -14.28 17.04 -1.99
N TRP A 343 -13.24 16.65 -2.69
CA TRP A 343 -12.97 15.24 -2.96
C TRP A 343 -12.82 14.39 -1.68
N ASN A 344 -12.08 14.88 -0.69
CA ASN A 344 -11.85 14.16 0.56
C ASN A 344 -13.13 13.99 1.37
N GLN A 345 -14.02 15.00 1.34
CA GLN A 345 -15.35 14.91 1.93
C GLN A 345 -16.19 13.83 1.22
N GLU A 346 -16.24 13.82 -0.10
CA GLU A 346 -17.00 12.81 -0.87
C GLU A 346 -16.46 11.39 -0.62
N ALA A 347 -15.13 11.23 -0.54
CA ALA A 347 -14.50 9.96 -0.21
C ALA A 347 -14.84 9.48 1.21
N THR A 348 -14.87 10.41 2.17
CA THR A 348 -15.26 10.13 3.56
C THR A 348 -16.73 9.73 3.64
N GLU A 349 -17.62 10.49 3.02
CA GLU A 349 -19.06 10.19 2.99
C GLU A 349 -19.35 8.82 2.36
N ARG A 350 -18.63 8.46 1.27
CA ARG A 350 -18.73 7.13 0.64
C ARG A 350 -18.29 6.04 1.62
N MET A 351 -17.17 6.23 2.32
CA MET A 351 -16.68 5.26 3.30
C MET A 351 -17.65 5.09 4.45
N ASP A 352 -18.17 6.18 5.01
CA ASP A 352 -19.13 6.18 6.11
C ASP A 352 -20.46 5.52 5.73
N ALA A 353 -20.91 5.69 4.49
CA ALA A 353 -22.10 5.02 3.97
C ALA A 353 -21.91 3.49 3.98
N TRP A 354 -20.76 2.97 3.52
CA TRP A 354 -20.44 1.56 3.59
C TRP A 354 -20.36 1.04 5.04
N ILE A 355 -19.67 1.77 5.92
CA ILE A 355 -19.55 1.40 7.33
C ILE A 355 -20.93 1.32 7.99
N SER A 356 -21.75 2.35 7.81
CA SER A 356 -23.11 2.43 8.39
C SER A 356 -24.02 1.31 7.87
N ALA A 357 -23.98 1.02 6.57
CA ALA A 357 -24.77 -0.07 5.97
C ALA A 357 -24.37 -1.44 6.53
N ARG A 358 -23.08 -1.67 6.70
CA ARG A 358 -22.55 -2.92 7.26
C ARG A 358 -22.87 -3.07 8.76
N GLU A 359 -22.82 -1.99 9.51
CA GLU A 359 -23.25 -1.99 10.92
C GLU A 359 -24.72 -2.31 11.04
N ALA A 360 -25.59 -1.73 10.17
CA ALA A 360 -27.01 -2.04 10.11
C ALA A 360 -27.27 -3.50 9.74
N ALA A 361 -26.54 -4.04 8.76
CA ALA A 361 -26.65 -5.46 8.39
C ALA A 361 -26.25 -6.40 9.54
N MET A 362 -25.18 -6.10 10.27
CA MET A 362 -24.75 -6.87 11.43
C MET A 362 -25.73 -6.75 12.61
N ALA A 363 -26.35 -5.58 12.79
CA ALA A 363 -27.38 -5.39 13.81
C ALA A 363 -28.65 -6.22 13.49
N GLU A 364 -29.14 -6.16 12.26
CA GLU A 364 -30.30 -6.96 11.81
C GLU A 364 -30.00 -8.48 11.94
N ALA A 365 -28.81 -8.92 11.57
CA ALA A 365 -28.39 -10.32 11.70
C ALA A 365 -28.36 -10.77 13.18
N ARG A 366 -27.86 -9.94 14.08
CA ARG A 366 -27.83 -10.20 15.53
C ARG A 366 -29.23 -10.33 16.09
N ASP A 367 -30.16 -9.41 15.74
CA ASP A 367 -31.55 -9.45 16.20
C ASP A 367 -32.27 -10.71 15.72
N LYS A 368 -31.94 -11.19 14.53
CA LYS A 368 -32.44 -12.43 13.95
C LYS A 368 -31.67 -13.68 14.39
N ARG A 369 -30.60 -13.52 15.18
CA ARG A 369 -29.70 -14.61 15.62
C ARG A 369 -29.02 -15.33 14.44
N ILE A 370 -28.72 -14.62 13.38
CA ILE A 370 -27.98 -15.10 12.21
C ILE A 370 -26.50 -14.77 12.40
N ALA A 371 -25.64 -15.77 12.26
CA ALA A 371 -24.18 -15.58 12.40
C ALA A 371 -23.63 -14.81 11.18
N PRO A 372 -22.93 -13.68 11.37
CA PRO A 372 -22.28 -12.97 10.26
C PRO A 372 -21.18 -13.79 9.61
N GLY A 373 -21.11 -13.80 8.27
CA GLY A 373 -20.05 -14.49 7.53
C GLY A 373 -20.38 -14.69 6.05
N GLN A 374 -19.35 -14.66 5.22
CA GLN A 374 -19.47 -14.78 3.76
C GLN A 374 -20.12 -16.10 3.29
N ASN A 375 -20.01 -17.16 4.07
CA ASN A 375 -20.55 -18.49 3.75
C ASN A 375 -21.98 -18.71 4.30
N ASN A 376 -22.56 -17.71 4.96
CA ASN A 376 -23.92 -17.76 5.48
C ASN A 376 -24.86 -17.00 4.53
N GLU A 377 -25.63 -17.74 3.72
CA GLU A 377 -26.52 -17.14 2.71
C GLU A 377 -27.61 -16.24 3.32
N GLU A 378 -28.12 -16.57 4.52
CA GLU A 378 -29.11 -15.72 5.20
C GLU A 378 -28.49 -14.38 5.61
N TYR A 379 -27.25 -14.40 6.11
CA TYR A 379 -26.51 -13.18 6.40
C TYR A 379 -26.20 -12.39 5.13
N MET A 380 -25.74 -13.06 4.07
CA MET A 380 -25.40 -12.40 2.82
C MET A 380 -26.63 -11.77 2.14
N ALA A 381 -27.82 -12.33 2.34
CA ALA A 381 -29.06 -11.69 1.88
C ALA A 381 -29.35 -10.39 2.63
N ILE A 382 -29.16 -10.37 3.97
CA ILE A 382 -29.26 -9.14 4.78
C ILE A 382 -28.18 -8.15 4.35
N PHE A 383 -26.96 -8.61 4.21
CA PHE A 383 -25.83 -7.77 3.79
C PHE A 383 -26.12 -7.07 2.45
N ARG A 384 -26.50 -7.83 1.42
CA ARG A 384 -26.86 -7.26 0.10
C ARG A 384 -28.00 -6.24 0.18
N LYS A 385 -29.03 -6.51 0.98
CA LYS A 385 -30.16 -5.58 1.19
C LYS A 385 -29.69 -4.21 1.72
N HIS A 386 -28.75 -4.19 2.66
CA HIS A 386 -28.27 -2.95 3.27
C HIS A 386 -27.22 -2.22 2.43
N THR A 387 -26.50 -2.94 1.57
CA THR A 387 -25.45 -2.38 0.72
C THR A 387 -25.89 -2.12 -0.73
N GLU A 388 -27.14 -2.42 -1.06
CA GLU A 388 -27.70 -2.18 -2.39
C GLU A 388 -27.64 -0.71 -2.77
N GLY A 389 -27.10 -0.43 -3.97
CA GLY A 389 -26.99 0.94 -4.51
C GLY A 389 -25.83 1.76 -3.96
N LEU A 390 -25.00 1.22 -3.05
CA LEU A 390 -23.78 1.90 -2.63
C LEU A 390 -22.74 1.88 -3.74
N GLU A 391 -22.13 3.04 -3.97
CA GLU A 391 -21.03 3.17 -4.91
C GLU A 391 -19.75 2.53 -4.36
N GLY A 392 -19.13 1.65 -5.14
CA GLY A 392 -17.85 1.01 -4.78
C GLY A 392 -16.66 1.94 -4.97
N PHE A 393 -15.55 1.60 -4.30
CA PHE A 393 -14.29 2.34 -4.48
C PHE A 393 -13.58 1.89 -5.77
N ARG A 394 -13.20 2.86 -6.60
CA ARG A 394 -12.45 2.68 -7.84
C ARG A 394 -11.34 3.73 -7.94
N THR A 395 -10.18 3.35 -8.46
CA THR A 395 -9.15 4.32 -8.86
C THR A 395 -9.74 5.27 -9.92
N ARG A 396 -9.46 6.55 -9.77
CA ARG A 396 -9.80 7.58 -10.76
C ARG A 396 -8.71 7.54 -11.84
N LEU A 397 -9.05 7.06 -13.02
CA LEU A 397 -8.16 6.96 -14.19
C LEU A 397 -8.58 7.97 -15.25
#